data_683c6592fb84668180a616ca0b9460cd
#
_entry.id   683c6592fb84668180a616ca0b9460cd
#
_cell.length_a   1.000
_cell.length_b   1.000
_cell.length_c   1.000
_cell.angle_alpha   90.00
_cell.angle_beta   90.00
_cell.angle_gamma   90.00
#
_symmetry.space_group_name_H-M   'P 1'
#
loop_
_entity.id
_entity.type
_entity.pdbx_description
1 polymer ?
#
loop_
_entity_poly.entity_id
_entity_poly.type
_entity_poly.pdbx_seq_one_letter_code
_entity_poly.pdbx_strand_id
1 'polypeptide(L)'
;MIIFISGKAGSGKDTFGIMLGHVLHAITNPNKANYHPNINNFMNIVERIDNGDDVKSIFNSIYFTALAEPLKDSVAGLIGGDSKYLNIDLFKRSKSCYKINGKNLTIRELLIYFGDIVRKDNPYFFIDSLLGRVE
;
A
#
# COMPACT_ATOMS: atom_id res chain seq x y z
N MET A 1 3.79 14.15 11.64
CA MET A 1 3.56 12.94 12.49
C MET A 1 3.53 11.72 11.56
N ILE A 2 4.25 10.66 11.88
CA ILE A 2 4.26 9.40 11.13
C ILE A 2 3.60 8.34 12.00
N ILE A 3 2.68 7.56 11.42
CA ILE A 3 1.98 6.47 12.11
C ILE A 3 2.23 5.19 11.33
N PHE A 4 2.77 4.18 11.99
CA PHE A 4 2.97 2.85 11.43
C PHE A 4 1.87 1.90 11.89
N ILE A 5 1.21 1.25 10.93
CA ILE A 5 0.21 0.23 11.19
C ILE A 5 0.74 -1.11 10.66
N SER A 6 0.93 -2.07 11.54
CA SER A 6 1.41 -3.40 11.19
C SER A 6 0.35 -4.48 11.49
N GLY A 7 0.44 -5.58 10.77
CA GLY A 7 -0.47 -6.72 10.97
C GLY A 7 -0.31 -7.76 9.86
N LYS A 8 -0.81 -8.96 10.12
CA LYS A 8 -0.83 -10.04 9.13
C LYS A 8 -1.68 -9.67 7.92
N ALA A 9 -1.48 -10.34 6.80
CA ALA A 9 -2.36 -10.22 5.64
C ALA A 9 -3.82 -10.54 6.05
N GLY A 10 -4.75 -9.70 5.62
CA GLY A 10 -6.17 -9.84 5.96
C GLY A 10 -6.57 -9.42 7.40
N SER A 11 -5.67 -8.82 8.18
CA SER A 11 -5.98 -8.37 9.55
C SER A 11 -6.77 -7.05 9.63
N GLY A 12 -7.16 -6.48 8.49
CA GLY A 12 -7.89 -5.20 8.46
C GLY A 12 -7.03 -3.96 8.70
N LYS A 13 -5.68 -4.06 8.64
CA LYS A 13 -4.79 -2.91 8.85
C LYS A 13 -5.04 -1.77 7.86
N ASP A 14 -5.35 -2.10 6.62
CA ASP A 14 -5.61 -1.10 5.57
C ASP A 14 -6.93 -0.38 5.87
N THR A 15 -7.97 -1.12 6.26
CA THR A 15 -9.25 -0.57 6.72
C THR A 15 -9.07 0.31 7.95
N PHE A 16 -8.29 -0.14 8.94
CA PHE A 16 -8.00 0.66 10.12
C PHE A 16 -7.23 1.93 9.76
N GLY A 17 -6.25 1.86 8.85
CA GLY A 17 -5.52 3.03 8.36
C GLY A 17 -6.44 4.07 7.73
N ILE A 18 -7.40 3.63 6.93
CA ILE A 18 -8.39 4.51 6.30
C ILE A 18 -9.31 5.16 7.36
N MET A 19 -9.79 4.39 8.34
CA MET A 19 -10.59 4.92 9.46
C MET A 19 -9.81 5.99 10.22
N LEU A 20 -8.56 5.71 10.54
CA LEU A 20 -7.69 6.67 11.24
C LEU A 20 -7.48 7.94 10.43
N GLY A 21 -7.22 7.81 9.13
CA GLY A 21 -7.10 8.94 8.22
C GLY A 21 -8.38 9.79 8.16
N HIS A 22 -9.54 9.14 8.16
CA HIS A 22 -10.84 9.80 8.19
C HIS A 22 -11.01 10.65 9.46
N VAL A 23 -10.70 10.09 10.62
CA VAL A 23 -10.76 10.82 11.91
C VAL A 23 -9.76 11.96 11.94
N LEU A 24 -8.52 11.73 11.54
CA LEU A 24 -7.47 12.76 11.51
C LEU A 24 -7.83 13.91 10.57
N HIS A 25 -8.37 13.60 9.39
CA HIS A 25 -8.84 14.61 8.45
C HIS A 25 -9.96 15.49 9.04
N ALA A 26 -10.90 14.89 9.74
CA ALA A 26 -11.97 15.63 10.42
C ALA A 26 -11.45 16.56 11.52
N ILE A 27 -10.47 16.10 12.31
CA ILE A 27 -9.85 16.89 13.38
C ILE A 27 -9.05 18.07 12.80
N THR A 28 -8.30 17.85 11.71
CA THR A 28 -7.44 18.88 11.11
C THR A 28 -8.19 19.88 10.23
N ASN A 29 -9.43 19.58 9.86
CA ASN A 29 -10.27 20.44 9.01
C ASN A 29 -11.64 20.75 9.67
N PRO A 30 -11.69 21.33 10.87
CA PRO A 30 -12.94 21.53 11.61
C PRO A 30 -13.93 22.48 10.92
N ASN A 31 -13.43 23.33 10.01
CA ASN A 31 -14.25 24.34 9.31
C ASN A 31 -14.89 23.85 8.01
N LYS A 32 -14.62 22.61 7.57
CA LYS A 32 -15.37 21.99 6.46
C LYS A 32 -16.70 21.49 7.01
N ALA A 33 -17.69 22.37 7.01
CA ALA A 33 -18.96 22.34 7.74
C ALA A 33 -19.82 21.06 7.61
N ASN A 34 -19.43 20.08 6.80
CA ASN A 34 -20.21 18.87 6.55
C ASN A 34 -19.43 17.57 6.73
N TYR A 35 -18.21 17.63 7.29
CA TYR A 35 -17.40 16.44 7.45
C TYR A 35 -17.38 15.98 8.92
N HIS A 36 -18.34 15.14 9.26
CA HIS A 36 -18.36 14.46 10.55
C HIS A 36 -17.91 13.01 10.36
N PRO A 37 -16.93 12.51 11.12
CA PRO A 37 -16.57 11.11 11.08
C PRO A 37 -17.75 10.26 11.58
N ASN A 38 -18.44 9.63 10.65
CA ASN A 38 -19.54 8.72 10.94
C ASN A 38 -19.40 7.46 10.06
N ILE A 39 -20.15 6.43 10.43
CA ILE A 39 -20.06 5.12 9.78
C ILE A 39 -20.44 5.19 8.29
N ASN A 40 -21.42 6.01 7.91
CA ASN A 40 -21.86 6.11 6.52
C ASN A 40 -20.80 6.76 5.64
N ASN A 41 -20.18 7.86 6.12
CA ASN A 41 -19.07 8.49 5.40
C ASN A 41 -17.87 7.56 5.27
N PHE A 42 -17.60 6.79 6.30
CA PHE A 42 -16.54 5.78 6.27
C PHE A 42 -16.86 4.68 5.24
N MET A 43 -18.06 4.12 5.23
CA MET A 43 -18.46 3.09 4.27
C MET A 43 -18.41 3.60 2.83
N ASN A 44 -18.80 4.84 2.56
CA ASN A 44 -18.67 5.47 1.24
C ASN A 44 -17.20 5.56 0.79
N ILE A 45 -16.28 5.86 1.71
CA ILE A 45 -14.85 5.90 1.40
C ILE A 45 -14.33 4.49 1.08
N VAL A 46 -14.69 3.50 1.85
CA VAL A 46 -14.31 2.09 1.60
C VAL A 46 -14.82 1.63 0.24
N GLU A 47 -16.09 1.89 -0.08
CA GLU A 47 -16.69 1.55 -1.37
C GLU A 47 -15.95 2.21 -2.54
N ARG A 48 -15.57 3.47 -2.41
CA ARG A 48 -14.77 4.17 -3.43
C ARG A 48 -13.40 3.54 -3.63
N ILE A 49 -12.74 3.10 -2.55
CA ILE A 49 -11.47 2.39 -2.64
C ILE A 49 -11.64 1.06 -3.36
N ASP A 50 -12.68 0.31 -3.02
CA ASP A 50 -12.97 -0.98 -3.64
C ASP A 50 -13.28 -0.83 -5.13
N ASN A 51 -13.87 0.30 -5.52
CA ASN A 51 -14.11 0.69 -6.92
C ASN A 51 -12.85 1.22 -7.65
N GLY A 52 -11.71 1.32 -6.96
CA GLY A 52 -10.45 1.79 -7.54
C GLY A 52 -10.28 3.31 -7.62
N ASP A 53 -11.13 4.06 -6.92
CA ASP A 53 -11.01 5.51 -6.84
C ASP A 53 -9.75 5.95 -6.09
N ASP A 54 -9.13 7.05 -6.51
CA ASP A 54 -8.01 7.64 -5.80
C ASP A 54 -8.47 8.31 -4.49
N VAL A 55 -8.34 7.57 -3.39
CA VAL A 55 -8.72 8.05 -2.04
C VAL A 55 -7.76 9.10 -1.50
N LYS A 56 -6.54 9.19 -2.05
CA LYS A 56 -5.54 10.17 -1.62
C LYS A 56 -6.04 11.60 -1.84
N SER A 57 -6.89 11.81 -2.86
CA SER A 57 -7.53 13.10 -3.13
C SER A 57 -8.51 13.57 -2.06
N ILE A 58 -9.06 12.65 -1.24
CA ILE A 58 -10.01 12.98 -0.17
C ILE A 58 -9.27 13.52 1.05
N PHE A 59 -8.04 13.07 1.28
CA PHE A 59 -7.23 13.41 2.44
C PHE A 59 -6.02 14.25 2.05
N ASN A 60 -6.22 15.46 1.55
CA ASN A 60 -5.17 16.33 1.02
C ASN A 60 -3.95 16.55 1.94
N SER A 61 -4.09 16.28 3.23
CA SER A 61 -3.04 16.44 4.24
C SER A 61 -2.48 15.11 4.79
N ILE A 62 -2.96 13.97 4.29
CA ILE A 62 -2.57 12.64 4.79
C ILE A 62 -2.02 11.80 3.64
N TYR A 63 -0.79 11.37 3.78
CA TYR A 63 -0.15 10.47 2.83
C TYR A 63 -0.23 9.03 3.33
N PHE A 64 -0.93 8.18 2.57
CA PHE A 64 -1.01 6.75 2.82
C PHE A 64 -0.01 6.02 1.95
N THR A 65 0.80 5.17 2.56
CA THR A 65 1.72 4.32 1.82
C THR A 65 1.92 2.99 2.53
N ALA A 66 2.39 2.01 1.80
CA ALA A 66 2.78 0.72 2.36
C ALA A 66 4.31 0.55 2.28
N LEU A 67 4.89 -0.07 3.30
CA LEU A 67 6.34 -0.35 3.35
C LEU A 67 6.82 -1.14 2.11
N ALA A 68 5.95 -1.91 1.51
CA ALA A 68 6.26 -2.69 0.31
C ALA A 68 6.06 -1.92 -1.02
N GLU A 69 5.61 -0.66 -1.02
CA GLU A 69 5.41 0.08 -2.27
C GLU A 69 6.68 0.23 -3.11
N PRO A 70 7.85 0.63 -2.56
CA PRO A 70 9.08 0.68 -3.34
C PRO A 70 9.47 -0.66 -3.97
N LEU A 71 9.23 -1.76 -3.26
CA LEU A 71 9.45 -3.10 -3.77
C LEU A 71 8.50 -3.44 -4.92
N LYS A 72 7.22 -3.12 -4.78
CA LYS A 72 6.23 -3.35 -5.84
C LYS A 72 6.56 -2.55 -7.09
N ASP A 73 6.94 -1.29 -6.95
CA ASP A 73 7.34 -0.45 -8.08
C ASP A 73 8.54 -1.04 -8.82
N SER A 74 9.54 -1.51 -8.07
CA SER A 74 10.74 -2.14 -8.66
C SER A 74 10.39 -3.44 -9.39
N VAL A 75 9.60 -4.32 -8.78
CA VAL A 75 9.18 -5.59 -9.40
C VAL A 75 8.24 -5.35 -10.58
N ALA A 76 7.35 -4.36 -10.51
CA ALA A 76 6.49 -3.97 -11.64
C ALA A 76 7.32 -3.56 -12.86
N GLY A 77 8.39 -2.77 -12.66
CA GLY A 77 9.33 -2.43 -13.73
C GLY A 77 9.99 -3.65 -14.38
N LEU A 78 10.36 -4.65 -13.56
CA LEU A 78 10.98 -5.89 -14.06
C LEU A 78 10.03 -6.77 -14.87
N ILE A 79 8.76 -6.85 -14.50
CA ILE A 79 7.76 -7.66 -15.20
C ILE A 79 7.05 -6.91 -16.34
N GLY A 80 7.41 -5.64 -16.56
CA GLY A 80 6.81 -4.80 -17.61
C GLY A 80 5.36 -4.41 -17.33
N GLY A 81 4.96 -4.32 -16.04
CA GLY A 81 3.60 -4.02 -15.60
C GLY A 81 3.49 -2.78 -14.73
N ASP A 82 2.26 -2.47 -14.33
CA ASP A 82 1.95 -1.39 -13.40
C ASP A 82 1.86 -1.97 -11.96
N SER A 83 2.44 -1.27 -10.99
CA SER A 83 2.48 -1.70 -9.58
C SER A 83 1.08 -1.91 -8.96
N LYS A 84 0.04 -1.27 -9.51
CA LYS A 84 -1.35 -1.50 -9.08
C LYS A 84 -1.80 -2.95 -9.20
N TYR A 85 -1.33 -3.69 -10.21
CA TYR A 85 -1.64 -5.11 -10.38
C TYR A 85 -1.05 -5.96 -9.26
N LEU A 86 0.06 -5.51 -8.64
CA LEU A 86 0.68 -6.19 -7.51
C LEU A 86 -0.13 -6.09 -6.20
N ASN A 87 -1.24 -5.35 -6.19
CA ASN A 87 -2.21 -5.36 -5.10
C ASN A 87 -3.28 -6.44 -5.28
N ILE A 88 -3.44 -6.98 -6.48
CA ILE A 88 -4.43 -8.00 -6.81
C ILE A 88 -3.91 -9.38 -6.42
N ASP A 89 -4.62 -10.08 -5.51
CA ASP A 89 -4.16 -11.36 -4.99
C ASP A 89 -4.09 -12.46 -6.06
N LEU A 90 -5.04 -12.47 -6.98
CA LEU A 90 -5.05 -13.40 -8.10
C LEU A 90 -3.83 -13.21 -9.01
N PHE A 91 -3.46 -11.97 -9.29
CA PHE A 91 -2.27 -11.65 -10.08
C PHE A 91 -0.99 -12.09 -9.37
N LYS A 92 -0.89 -11.88 -8.06
CA LYS A 92 0.28 -12.34 -7.27
C LYS A 92 0.47 -13.85 -7.28
N ARG A 93 -0.58 -14.62 -7.50
CA ARG A 93 -0.53 -16.09 -7.62
C ARG A 93 -0.16 -16.57 -9.03
N SER A 94 -0.21 -15.69 -10.03
CA SER A 94 0.18 -16.06 -11.39
C SER A 94 1.70 -16.29 -11.48
N LYS A 95 2.11 -17.12 -12.44
CA LYS A 95 3.52 -17.40 -12.69
C LYS A 95 4.16 -16.25 -13.46
N SER A 96 5.36 -15.86 -13.05
CA SER A 96 6.21 -14.94 -13.78
C SER A 96 7.04 -15.68 -14.84
N CYS A 97 7.70 -14.93 -15.72
CA CYS A 97 8.69 -15.46 -16.65
C CYS A 97 10.04 -15.79 -15.96
N TYR A 98 10.25 -15.34 -14.72
CA TYR A 98 11.51 -15.54 -14.01
C TYR A 98 11.61 -16.94 -13.40
N LYS A 99 12.79 -17.55 -13.56
CA LYS A 99 13.09 -18.88 -13.05
C LYS A 99 14.23 -18.83 -12.04
N ILE A 100 14.05 -19.55 -10.94
CA ILE A 100 15.13 -19.86 -10.02
C ILE A 100 15.23 -21.38 -9.89
N ASN A 101 16.42 -21.93 -10.06
CA ASN A 101 16.66 -23.37 -10.05
C ASN A 101 15.71 -24.16 -10.99
N GLY A 102 15.44 -23.61 -12.18
CA GLY A 102 14.57 -24.23 -13.18
C GLY A 102 13.06 -24.12 -12.93
N LYS A 103 12.63 -23.59 -11.80
CA LYS A 103 11.21 -23.39 -11.46
C LYS A 103 10.78 -21.94 -11.73
N ASN A 104 9.67 -21.76 -12.46
CA ASN A 104 9.06 -20.45 -12.61
C ASN A 104 8.49 -19.98 -11.26
N LEU A 105 8.91 -18.78 -10.84
CA LEU A 105 8.37 -18.14 -9.64
C LEU A 105 6.98 -17.56 -9.93
N THR A 106 6.09 -17.60 -8.95
CA THR A 106 4.91 -16.75 -8.93
C THR A 106 5.33 -15.29 -8.69
N ILE A 107 4.46 -14.34 -9.03
CA ILE A 107 4.71 -12.92 -8.74
C ILE A 107 4.92 -12.69 -7.24
N ARG A 108 4.21 -13.41 -6.38
CA ARG A 108 4.39 -13.35 -4.92
C ARG A 108 5.78 -13.85 -4.50
N GLU A 109 6.21 -14.99 -5.02
CA GLU A 109 7.56 -15.53 -4.74
C GLU A 109 8.65 -14.58 -5.24
N LEU A 110 8.43 -13.93 -6.38
CA LEU A 110 9.33 -12.93 -6.93
C LEU A 110 9.46 -11.70 -6.01
N LEU A 111 8.34 -11.17 -5.51
CA LEU A 111 8.33 -10.08 -4.53
C LEU A 111 9.10 -10.45 -3.24
N ILE A 112 8.88 -11.65 -2.71
CA ILE A 112 9.58 -12.13 -1.52
C ILE A 112 11.07 -12.23 -1.80
N TYR A 113 11.46 -12.85 -2.91
CA TYR A 113 12.85 -13.05 -3.29
C TYR A 113 13.62 -11.71 -3.41
N PHE A 114 13.07 -10.73 -4.13
CA PHE A 114 13.68 -9.42 -4.24
C PHE A 114 13.72 -8.67 -2.91
N GLY A 115 12.64 -8.74 -2.14
CA GLY A 115 12.59 -8.13 -0.81
C GLY A 115 13.65 -8.68 0.15
N ASP A 116 13.91 -9.97 0.08
CA ASP A 116 14.93 -10.63 0.91
C ASP A 116 16.36 -10.26 0.49
N ILE A 117 16.63 -10.19 -0.83
CA ILE A 117 17.93 -9.75 -1.33
C ILE A 117 18.23 -8.33 -0.86
N VAL A 118 17.30 -7.41 -1.05
CA VAL A 118 17.49 -5.99 -0.69
C VAL A 118 17.69 -5.84 0.82
N ARG A 119 16.90 -6.53 1.65
CA ARG A 119 17.03 -6.48 3.11
C ARG A 119 18.30 -7.09 3.65
N LYS A 120 18.88 -8.05 2.93
CA LYS A 120 20.15 -8.67 3.32
C LYS A 120 21.28 -7.64 3.31
N ASP A 121 21.29 -6.73 2.33
CA ASP A 121 22.34 -5.73 2.18
C ASP A 121 22.01 -4.45 2.97
N ASN A 122 20.75 -4.03 2.99
CA ASN A 122 20.26 -2.89 3.77
C ASN A 122 18.91 -3.20 4.43
N PRO A 123 18.87 -3.59 5.72
CA PRO A 123 17.63 -3.89 6.44
C PRO A 123 16.64 -2.72 6.49
N TYR A 124 17.11 -1.49 6.37
CA TYR A 124 16.31 -0.27 6.43
C TYR A 124 15.89 0.29 5.08
N PHE A 125 16.31 -0.33 3.97
CA PHE A 125 16.10 0.16 2.61
C PHE A 125 14.67 0.62 2.33
N PHE A 126 13.67 -0.15 2.73
CA PHE A 126 12.27 0.20 2.45
C PHE A 126 11.77 1.36 3.31
N ILE A 127 12.28 1.48 4.54
CA ILE A 127 11.98 2.62 5.43
C ILE A 127 12.60 3.88 4.85
N ASP A 128 13.88 3.85 4.49
CA ASP A 128 14.61 4.98 3.92
C ASP A 128 13.97 5.43 2.60
N SER A 129 13.60 4.47 1.75
CA SER A 129 12.91 4.75 0.48
C SER A 129 11.54 5.42 0.66
N LEU A 130 10.81 5.07 1.72
CA LEU A 130 9.52 5.70 2.02
C LEU A 130 9.72 7.11 2.60
N LEU A 131 10.67 7.29 3.50
CA LEU A 131 10.96 8.59 4.10
C LEU A 131 11.42 9.59 3.02
N GLY A 132 12.27 9.17 2.09
CA GLY A 132 12.69 10.00 0.97
C GLY A 132 11.56 10.37 -0.03
N ARG A 133 10.41 9.68 0.01
CA ARG A 133 9.22 10.04 -0.81
C ARG A 133 8.31 11.05 -0.12
N VAL A 134 8.44 11.21 1.18
CA VAL A 134 7.59 12.11 2.00
C VAL A 134 8.23 13.50 2.16
N GLU A 135 9.53 13.59 1.96
CA GLU A 135 10.27 14.87 1.90
C GLU A 135 10.04 15.59 0.58
#